data_576b3e6de3af8d15aa407eb0d99aab2f
#
_entry.id   576b3e6de3af8d15aa407eb0d99aab2f
#
_cell.length_a   1.000
_cell.length_b   1.000
_cell.length_c   1.000
_cell.angle_alpha   90.00
_cell.angle_beta   90.00
_cell.angle_gamma   90.00
#
_symmetry.space_group_name_H-M   'P 1'
#
loop_
_entity.id
_entity.type
_entity.pdbx_description
1 polymer ?
#
loop_
_entity_poly.entity_id
_entity_poly.type
_entity_poly.pdbx_seq_one_letter_code
_entity_poly.pdbx_strand_id
1 'polypeptide(L)'
;MEQILRNVNIWDLHIHTPVGTPTKKNYENDSTEKFIDTIIDIYNKSINKIGMISFTDHNKINADAYELFMKKSDIAIIPGIEVDIYLSEKDQNSKHIIFYFEEKELINIRQLKDLIEKYINTNTKVIFEDFIMHLVVNHKHFAVSPHAFKQGKRGIDYDWFDEEKANRGTNEFTGLIFPFL
;
A
#
# COMPACT_ATOMS: atom_id res chain seq x y z
N MET A 1 2.63 29.56 -16.51
CA MET A 1 3.23 28.24 -16.29
C MET A 1 3.89 28.11 -14.91
N GLU A 2 4.63 29.11 -14.42
CA GLU A 2 5.22 29.10 -13.06
C GLU A 2 4.22 29.00 -11.90
N GLN A 3 3.00 29.56 -12.05
CA GLN A 3 1.99 29.49 -10.98
C GLN A 3 1.33 28.11 -10.84
N ILE A 4 1.33 27.30 -11.90
CA ILE A 4 0.77 25.93 -11.86
C ILE A 4 1.73 24.98 -11.14
N LEU A 5 3.04 25.19 -11.28
CA LEU A 5 4.06 24.35 -10.63
C LEU A 5 4.18 24.59 -9.11
N ARG A 6 3.70 25.72 -8.60
CA ARG A 6 3.75 26.03 -7.15
C ARG A 6 2.72 25.29 -6.30
N ASN A 7 1.79 24.55 -6.91
CA ASN A 7 0.73 23.82 -6.21
C ASN A 7 0.75 22.29 -6.46
N VAL A 8 1.85 21.76 -6.96
CA VAL A 8 1.99 20.32 -7.10
C VAL A 8 2.25 19.72 -5.72
N ASN A 9 1.23 19.09 -5.14
CA ASN A 9 1.41 18.28 -3.96
C ASN A 9 2.15 17.00 -4.35
N ILE A 10 3.19 16.66 -3.62
CA ILE A 10 3.86 15.37 -3.72
C ILE A 10 3.05 14.37 -2.90
N TRP A 11 2.91 13.16 -3.41
CA TRP A 11 2.31 12.04 -2.71
C TRP A 11 3.39 11.02 -2.35
N ASP A 12 3.45 10.65 -1.08
CA ASP A 12 4.32 9.59 -0.60
C ASP A 12 3.45 8.39 -0.20
N LEU A 13 3.22 7.51 -1.16
CA LEU A 13 2.25 6.42 -1.05
C LEU A 13 2.89 5.06 -0.70
N HIS A 14 4.19 5.02 -0.39
CA HIS A 14 4.86 3.77 -0.06
C HIS A 14 5.81 3.92 1.13
N ILE A 15 5.24 3.89 2.32
CA ILE A 15 5.96 4.08 3.58
C ILE A 15 5.76 2.83 4.46
N HIS A 16 6.87 2.25 4.93
CA HIS A 16 6.82 1.19 5.92
C HIS A 16 6.98 1.76 7.32
N THR A 17 6.10 1.37 8.23
CA THR A 17 6.25 1.68 9.64
C THR A 17 7.30 0.74 10.28
N PRO A 18 7.86 1.07 11.47
CA PRO A 18 8.82 0.19 12.15
C PRO A 18 8.30 -1.23 12.38
N VAL A 19 6.99 -1.38 12.59
CA VAL A 19 6.33 -2.68 12.80
C VAL A 19 6.26 -3.50 11.51
N GLY A 20 6.27 -2.83 10.35
CA GLY A 20 6.15 -3.45 9.03
C GLY A 20 7.46 -3.83 8.35
N THR A 21 8.59 -3.57 8.98
CA THR A 21 9.91 -3.78 8.37
C THR A 21 10.60 -4.99 9.00
N PRO A 22 10.51 -6.20 8.42
CA PRO A 22 10.97 -7.41 9.09
C PRO A 22 12.49 -7.57 9.20
N THR A 23 13.32 -6.67 8.65
CA THR A 23 14.74 -7.00 8.44
C THR A 23 15.77 -5.91 8.69
N LYS A 24 15.41 -4.73 9.21
CA LYS A 24 16.42 -3.68 9.45
C LYS A 24 16.56 -3.39 10.93
N LYS A 25 17.70 -3.87 11.51
CA LYS A 25 18.17 -3.64 12.88
C LYS A 25 18.12 -2.16 13.36
N ASN A 26 17.94 -1.20 12.46
CA ASN A 26 17.98 0.23 12.80
C ASN A 26 16.64 0.78 13.31
N TYR A 27 15.54 0.03 13.21
CA TYR A 27 14.20 0.48 13.62
C TYR A 27 13.60 -0.35 14.76
N GLU A 28 14.28 -1.41 15.22
CA GLU A 28 13.79 -2.32 16.27
C GLU A 28 13.48 -1.64 17.61
N ASN A 29 13.98 -0.42 17.82
CA ASN A 29 13.77 0.35 19.04
C ASN A 29 12.90 1.61 18.86
N ASP A 30 12.41 1.90 17.66
CA ASP A 30 11.56 3.06 17.46
C ASP A 30 10.09 2.70 17.68
N SER A 31 9.47 3.36 18.64
CA SER A 31 8.02 3.27 18.82
C SER A 31 7.31 3.83 17.59
N THR A 32 6.12 3.32 17.28
CA THR A 32 5.26 3.88 16.21
C THR A 32 5.06 5.39 16.40
N GLU A 33 4.91 5.86 17.62
CA GLU A 33 4.74 7.28 17.92
C GLU A 33 5.96 8.11 17.52
N LYS A 34 7.16 7.70 17.92
CA LYS A 34 8.40 8.39 17.55
C LYS A 34 8.60 8.44 16.03
N PHE A 35 8.26 7.34 15.35
CA PHE A 35 8.30 7.28 13.89
C PHE A 35 7.35 8.30 13.27
N ILE A 36 6.08 8.36 13.72
CA ILE A 36 5.09 9.31 13.23
C ILE A 36 5.55 10.75 13.46
N ASP A 37 6.06 11.09 14.64
CA ASP A 37 6.59 12.42 14.93
C ASP A 37 7.73 12.79 13.98
N THR A 38 8.63 11.84 13.70
CA THR A 38 9.74 12.05 12.78
C THR A 38 9.26 12.29 11.35
N ILE A 39 8.30 11.51 10.84
CA ILE A 39 7.73 11.68 9.50
C ILE A 39 7.05 13.04 9.37
N ILE A 40 6.25 13.43 10.35
CA ILE A 40 5.58 14.73 10.35
C ILE A 40 6.61 15.88 10.34
N ASP A 41 7.67 15.78 11.15
CA ASP A 41 8.74 16.78 11.18
C ASP A 41 9.48 16.89 9.84
N ILE A 42 9.78 15.75 9.19
CA ILE A 42 10.38 15.73 7.85
C ILE A 42 9.47 16.41 6.83
N TYR A 43 8.18 16.11 6.83
CA TYR A 43 7.23 16.68 5.87
C TYR A 43 7.00 18.17 6.09
N ASN A 44 6.93 18.61 7.33
CA ASN A 44 6.81 20.05 7.66
C ASN A 44 8.04 20.86 7.25
N LYS A 45 9.22 20.25 7.21
CA LYS A 45 10.47 20.87 6.76
C LYS A 45 10.72 20.74 5.26
N SER A 46 9.92 19.94 4.56
CA SER A 46 10.08 19.73 3.12
C SER A 46 9.78 21.00 2.33
N ILE A 47 10.64 21.29 1.35
CA ILE A 47 10.42 22.39 0.38
C ILE A 47 9.16 22.11 -0.45
N ASN A 48 8.88 20.84 -0.72
CA ASN A 48 7.71 20.42 -1.47
C ASN A 48 6.57 20.09 -0.50
N LYS A 49 5.39 20.59 -0.79
CA LYS A 49 4.21 20.27 0.01
C LYS A 49 3.80 18.83 -0.21
N ILE A 50 3.83 18.04 0.86
CA ILE A 50 3.25 16.70 0.85
C ILE A 50 1.73 16.82 0.97
N GLY A 51 1.02 16.28 -0.02
CA GLY A 51 -0.44 16.37 -0.08
C GLY A 51 -1.15 15.10 0.40
N MET A 52 -0.49 13.94 0.26
CA MET A 52 -1.07 12.66 0.65
C MET A 52 0.03 11.64 0.98
N ILE A 53 -0.27 10.76 1.93
CA ILE A 53 0.62 9.64 2.28
C ILE A 53 -0.15 8.33 2.41
N SER A 54 0.58 7.21 2.41
CA SER A 54 0.05 5.89 2.77
C SER A 54 1.11 5.06 3.50
N PHE A 55 0.71 4.43 4.61
CA PHE A 55 1.51 3.38 5.24
C PHE A 55 1.17 2.04 4.61
N THR A 56 2.16 1.38 4.03
CA THR A 56 1.99 0.15 3.24
C THR A 56 2.89 -0.95 3.78
N ASP A 57 2.66 -1.33 5.03
CA ASP A 57 3.44 -2.38 5.67
C ASP A 57 3.23 -3.73 5.00
N HIS A 58 4.24 -4.61 5.07
CA HIS A 58 4.16 -5.95 4.50
C HIS A 58 3.11 -6.81 5.18
N ASN A 59 2.13 -7.28 4.40
CA ASN A 59 1.11 -8.25 4.79
C ASN A 59 0.26 -7.84 6.01
N LYS A 60 0.25 -6.55 6.36
CA LYS A 60 -0.54 -6.01 7.48
C LYS A 60 -0.85 -4.53 7.33
N ILE A 61 -1.88 -4.06 8.03
CA ILE A 61 -2.24 -2.65 8.15
C ILE A 61 -1.95 -2.20 9.59
N ASN A 62 -1.06 -1.22 9.76
CA ASN A 62 -0.77 -0.65 11.08
C ASN A 62 -1.80 0.42 11.47
N ALA A 63 -2.97 0.00 11.94
CA ALA A 63 -4.07 0.90 12.30
C ALA A 63 -3.67 1.94 13.37
N ASP A 64 -2.74 1.62 14.26
CA ASP A 64 -2.27 2.55 15.29
C ASP A 64 -1.42 3.68 14.69
N ALA A 65 -0.63 3.38 13.63
CA ALA A 65 0.09 4.42 12.90
C ALA A 65 -0.87 5.38 12.20
N TYR A 66 -1.95 4.87 11.59
CA TYR A 66 -3.00 5.70 11.01
C TYR A 66 -3.67 6.59 12.07
N GLU A 67 -4.04 6.02 13.20
CA GLU A 67 -4.66 6.77 14.31
C GLU A 67 -3.76 7.90 14.81
N LEU A 68 -2.48 7.61 15.05
CA LEU A 68 -1.51 8.60 15.52
C LEU A 68 -1.28 9.70 14.49
N PHE A 69 -1.14 9.34 13.21
CA PHE A 69 -0.91 10.31 12.15
C PHE A 69 -2.12 11.23 11.96
N MET A 70 -3.32 10.68 11.91
CA MET A 70 -4.58 11.44 11.76
C MET A 70 -4.82 12.40 12.95
N LYS A 71 -4.33 12.08 14.14
CA LYS A 71 -4.42 12.97 15.32
C LYS A 71 -3.41 14.12 15.29
N LYS A 72 -2.27 13.93 14.61
CA LYS A 72 -1.12 14.84 14.70
C LYS A 72 -0.88 15.66 13.42
N SER A 73 -1.54 15.32 12.30
CA SER A 73 -1.30 15.94 10.99
C SER A 73 -2.58 16.14 10.20
N ASP A 74 -2.64 17.25 9.44
CA ASP A 74 -3.70 17.55 8.47
C ASP A 74 -3.37 17.03 7.06
N ILE A 75 -2.23 16.38 6.87
CA ILE A 75 -1.87 15.77 5.59
C ILE A 75 -2.84 14.61 5.32
N ALA A 76 -3.40 14.56 4.11
CA ALA A 76 -4.29 13.48 3.73
C ALA A 76 -3.57 12.11 3.82
N ILE A 77 -4.26 11.12 4.36
CA ILE A 77 -3.75 9.75 4.46
C ILE A 77 -4.79 8.78 3.93
N ILE A 78 -4.33 7.80 3.15
CA ILE A 78 -5.16 6.70 2.66
C ILE A 78 -4.60 5.37 3.18
N PRO A 79 -5.46 4.43 3.59
CA PRO A 79 -5.00 3.11 4.00
C PRO A 79 -4.37 2.35 2.84
N GLY A 80 -3.26 1.68 3.12
CA GLY A 80 -2.58 0.84 2.16
C GLY A 80 -1.94 -0.39 2.82
N ILE A 81 -1.56 -1.35 1.99
CA ILE A 81 -0.84 -2.55 2.38
C ILE A 81 0.02 -3.02 1.22
N GLU A 82 1.23 -3.47 1.49
CA GLU A 82 2.03 -4.22 0.54
C GLU A 82 1.85 -5.71 0.81
N VAL A 83 1.39 -6.47 -0.19
CA VAL A 83 1.09 -7.90 -0.05
C VAL A 83 2.05 -8.73 -0.88
N ASP A 84 2.55 -9.81 -0.28
CA ASP A 84 3.29 -10.86 -0.97
C ASP A 84 2.33 -11.73 -1.76
N ILE A 85 2.22 -11.49 -3.06
CA ILE A 85 1.27 -12.11 -3.99
C ILE A 85 1.95 -13.15 -4.87
N TYR A 86 1.27 -14.28 -5.07
CA TYR A 86 1.61 -15.28 -6.07
C TYR A 86 0.61 -15.18 -7.23
N LEU A 87 1.07 -15.37 -8.48
CA LEU A 87 0.20 -15.40 -9.64
C LEU A 87 -0.60 -16.69 -9.73
N SER A 88 0.04 -17.77 -9.29
CA SER A 88 -0.55 -19.11 -9.28
C SER A 88 0.01 -19.95 -8.15
N GLU A 89 -0.66 -21.06 -7.85
CA GLU A 89 -0.19 -22.06 -6.89
C GLU A 89 1.18 -22.65 -7.24
N LYS A 90 1.55 -22.64 -8.53
CA LYS A 90 2.82 -23.19 -9.05
C LYS A 90 3.99 -22.27 -8.84
N ASP A 91 3.75 -20.98 -8.56
CA ASP A 91 4.82 -20.02 -8.40
C ASP A 91 5.60 -20.27 -7.11
N GLN A 92 6.93 -20.20 -7.22
CA GLN A 92 7.82 -20.38 -6.09
C GLN A 92 8.15 -19.07 -5.38
N ASN A 93 7.95 -17.93 -6.05
CA ASN A 93 8.31 -16.61 -5.53
C ASN A 93 7.11 -15.69 -5.57
N SER A 94 6.86 -15.02 -4.45
CA SER A 94 5.87 -13.94 -4.39
C SER A 94 6.37 -12.69 -5.10
N LYS A 95 5.43 -11.86 -5.52
CA LYS A 95 5.62 -10.49 -5.97
C LYS A 95 5.01 -9.53 -4.96
N HIS A 96 5.58 -8.34 -4.83
CA HIS A 96 5.02 -7.30 -3.98
C HIS A 96 4.02 -6.48 -4.76
N ILE A 97 2.82 -6.41 -4.26
CA ILE A 97 1.74 -5.59 -4.82
C ILE A 97 1.18 -4.72 -3.72
N ILE A 98 1.00 -3.43 -4.03
CA ILE A 98 0.46 -2.47 -3.09
C ILE A 98 -1.02 -2.28 -3.40
N PHE A 99 -1.84 -2.34 -2.36
CA PHE A 99 -3.27 -2.05 -2.41
C PHE A 99 -3.54 -0.80 -1.60
N TYR A 100 -4.34 0.13 -2.14
CA TYR A 100 -4.82 1.34 -1.48
C TYR A 100 -6.33 1.28 -1.38
N PHE A 101 -6.90 1.75 -0.26
CA PHE A 101 -8.32 1.63 0.03
C PHE A 101 -8.96 2.99 0.28
N GLU A 102 -10.20 3.16 -0.19
CA GLU A 102 -10.98 4.39 0.04
C GLU A 102 -11.65 4.37 1.42
N GLU A 103 -10.84 4.42 2.48
CA GLU A 103 -11.35 4.50 3.85
C GLU A 103 -10.81 5.74 4.56
N LYS A 104 -11.69 6.43 5.30
CA LYS A 104 -11.34 7.67 6.00
C LYS A 104 -11.50 7.55 7.50
N GLU A 105 -12.42 6.70 7.95
CA GLU A 105 -12.74 6.54 9.36
C GLU A 105 -11.86 5.44 9.98
N LEU A 106 -11.28 5.72 11.14
CA LEU A 106 -10.39 4.77 11.83
C LEU A 106 -11.07 3.42 12.10
N ILE A 107 -12.37 3.43 12.39
CA ILE A 107 -13.12 2.19 12.62
C ILE A 107 -13.13 1.30 11.38
N ASN A 108 -13.30 1.89 10.21
CA ASN A 108 -13.32 1.16 8.95
C ASN A 108 -11.90 0.66 8.60
N ILE A 109 -10.86 1.44 8.90
CA ILE A 109 -9.46 1.01 8.74
C ILE A 109 -9.17 -0.21 9.60
N ARG A 110 -9.67 -0.27 10.82
CA ARG A 110 -9.53 -1.44 11.72
C ARG A 110 -10.29 -2.66 11.20
N GLN A 111 -11.51 -2.47 10.69
CA GLN A 111 -12.29 -3.55 10.08
C GLN A 111 -11.61 -4.09 8.81
N LEU A 112 -11.08 -3.19 7.97
CA LEU A 112 -10.31 -3.54 6.79
C LEU A 112 -9.05 -4.33 7.14
N LYS A 113 -8.32 -3.88 8.17
CA LYS A 113 -7.16 -4.61 8.72
C LYS A 113 -7.54 -6.05 9.09
N ASP A 114 -8.59 -6.22 9.89
CA ASP A 114 -9.01 -7.55 10.35
C ASP A 114 -9.45 -8.45 9.19
N LEU A 115 -10.14 -7.89 8.20
CA LEU A 115 -10.55 -8.60 6.99
C LEU A 115 -9.35 -9.13 6.20
N ILE A 116 -8.38 -8.25 5.93
CA ILE A 116 -7.22 -8.57 5.08
C ILE A 116 -6.26 -9.50 5.81
N GLU A 117 -5.90 -9.18 7.05
CA GLU A 117 -4.96 -9.97 7.83
C GLU A 117 -5.51 -11.37 8.11
N LYS A 118 -6.81 -11.51 8.33
CA LYS A 118 -7.45 -12.84 8.45
C LYS A 118 -7.28 -13.65 7.17
N TYR A 119 -7.50 -13.04 6.00
CA TYR A 119 -7.32 -13.73 4.72
C TYR A 119 -5.86 -14.14 4.51
N ILE A 120 -4.92 -13.23 4.70
CA ILE A 120 -3.48 -13.50 4.53
C ILE A 120 -3.02 -14.61 5.47
N ASN A 121 -3.42 -14.58 6.74
CA ASN A 121 -2.98 -15.53 7.76
C ASN A 121 -3.60 -16.92 7.60
N THR A 122 -4.74 -17.04 6.90
CA THR A 122 -5.38 -18.33 6.65
C THR A 122 -4.89 -19.04 5.38
N ASN A 123 -4.21 -18.32 4.50
CA ASN A 123 -3.72 -18.86 3.23
C ASN A 123 -2.20 -19.03 3.26
N THR A 124 -1.70 -20.19 2.91
CA THR A 124 -0.26 -20.48 2.80
C THR A 124 0.39 -19.69 1.66
N LYS A 125 -0.39 -19.41 0.62
CA LYS A 125 -0.05 -18.52 -0.49
C LYS A 125 -1.23 -17.59 -0.77
N VAL A 126 -0.95 -16.31 -0.95
CA VAL A 126 -1.96 -15.33 -1.36
C VAL A 126 -1.93 -15.28 -2.89
N ILE A 127 -2.88 -15.93 -3.54
CA ILE A 127 -3.00 -15.92 -4.99
C ILE A 127 -3.68 -14.63 -5.44
N PHE A 128 -3.17 -14.00 -6.48
CA PHE A 128 -3.63 -12.69 -6.94
C PHE A 128 -5.13 -12.65 -7.24
N GLU A 129 -5.60 -13.56 -8.09
CA GLU A 129 -7.02 -13.60 -8.48
C GLU A 129 -7.93 -13.84 -7.29
N ASP A 130 -7.59 -14.78 -6.40
CA ASP A 130 -8.38 -15.09 -5.22
C ASP A 130 -8.43 -13.92 -4.24
N PHE A 131 -7.30 -13.23 -4.05
CA PHE A 131 -7.24 -12.06 -3.17
C PHE A 131 -8.05 -10.89 -3.73
N ILE A 132 -7.96 -10.63 -5.03
CA ILE A 132 -8.80 -9.64 -5.70
C ILE A 132 -10.28 -9.97 -5.52
N MET A 133 -10.69 -11.21 -5.78
CA MET A 133 -12.09 -11.62 -5.61
C MET A 133 -12.55 -11.46 -4.15
N HIS A 134 -11.69 -11.79 -3.18
CA HIS A 134 -11.97 -11.56 -1.77
C HIS A 134 -12.18 -10.08 -1.48
N LEU A 135 -11.35 -9.18 -2.02
CA LEU A 135 -11.50 -7.73 -1.85
C LEU A 135 -12.77 -7.21 -2.54
N VAL A 136 -13.04 -7.61 -3.78
CA VAL A 136 -14.24 -7.18 -4.53
C VAL A 136 -15.54 -7.52 -3.79
N VAL A 137 -15.60 -8.71 -3.18
CA VAL A 137 -16.78 -9.15 -2.42
C VAL A 137 -16.95 -8.37 -1.12
N ASN A 138 -15.87 -8.07 -0.42
CA ASN A 138 -15.91 -7.53 0.93
C ASN A 138 -15.59 -6.03 1.01
N HIS A 139 -14.85 -5.49 0.02
CA HIS A 139 -14.44 -4.09 -0.01
C HIS A 139 -14.34 -3.60 -1.47
N LYS A 140 -15.32 -2.83 -1.91
CA LYS A 140 -15.51 -2.53 -3.35
C LYS A 140 -14.59 -1.46 -3.93
N HIS A 141 -13.96 -0.62 -3.08
CA HIS A 141 -13.20 0.54 -3.52
C HIS A 141 -11.73 0.42 -3.12
N PHE A 142 -10.91 -0.03 -4.05
CA PHE A 142 -9.46 -0.11 -3.87
C PHE A 142 -8.73 0.16 -5.19
N ALA A 143 -7.49 0.61 -5.07
CA ALA A 143 -6.55 0.75 -6.18
C ALA A 143 -5.39 -0.22 -5.98
N VAL A 144 -4.83 -0.71 -7.08
CA VAL A 144 -3.70 -1.65 -7.08
C VAL A 144 -2.53 -1.01 -7.79
N SER A 145 -1.37 -1.05 -7.15
CA SER A 145 -0.10 -0.62 -7.73
C SER A 145 0.92 -1.75 -7.63
N PRO A 146 1.47 -2.21 -8.76
CA PRO A 146 2.61 -3.09 -8.69
C PRO A 146 3.78 -2.35 -8.05
N HIS A 147 4.55 -3.03 -7.20
CA HIS A 147 5.79 -2.48 -6.68
C HIS A 147 6.77 -2.34 -7.84
N ALA A 148 6.82 -1.14 -8.42
CA ALA A 148 7.57 -0.85 -9.63
C ALA A 148 9.08 -0.93 -9.39
N PHE A 149 9.79 -1.60 -10.31
CA PHE A 149 11.19 -1.38 -10.66
C PHE A 149 12.27 -1.68 -9.59
N LYS A 150 12.07 -2.61 -8.68
CA LYS A 150 13.24 -3.21 -8.06
C LYS A 150 13.80 -4.27 -9.01
N GLN A 151 15.00 -4.01 -9.57
CA GLN A 151 15.84 -5.08 -10.12
C GLN A 151 16.01 -6.13 -9.04
N GLY A 152 15.32 -7.26 -9.16
CA GLY A 152 15.38 -8.35 -8.21
C GLY A 152 14.16 -9.26 -8.29
N LYS A 153 14.25 -10.41 -7.64
CA LYS A 153 13.27 -11.52 -7.73
C LYS A 153 11.82 -11.18 -7.32
N ARG A 154 11.57 -10.01 -6.72
CA ARG A 154 10.26 -9.60 -6.19
C ARG A 154 9.61 -8.41 -6.93
N GLY A 155 10.33 -7.78 -7.87
CA GLY A 155 9.74 -6.77 -8.75
C GLY A 155 8.82 -7.41 -9.79
N ILE A 156 7.88 -6.62 -10.30
CA ILE A 156 7.07 -7.04 -11.44
C ILE A 156 7.81 -6.60 -12.69
N ASP A 157 8.24 -7.58 -13.50
CA ASP A 157 8.77 -7.32 -14.82
C ASP A 157 7.60 -6.99 -15.78
N TYR A 158 7.86 -6.20 -16.83
CA TYR A 158 6.86 -5.80 -17.81
C TYR A 158 6.13 -6.99 -18.46
N ASP A 159 6.78 -8.14 -18.59
CA ASP A 159 6.21 -9.39 -19.11
C ASP A 159 5.06 -9.95 -18.25
N TRP A 160 4.84 -9.38 -17.06
CA TRP A 160 3.76 -9.78 -16.19
C TRP A 160 2.39 -9.25 -16.64
N PHE A 161 2.41 -8.10 -17.33
CA PHE A 161 1.25 -7.53 -18.01
C PHE A 161 1.25 -7.92 -19.49
N ASP A 162 1.24 -9.25 -19.75
CA ASP A 162 0.83 -9.71 -21.08
C ASP A 162 -0.57 -9.14 -21.37
N GLU A 163 -0.71 -8.47 -22.53
CA GLU A 163 -1.97 -7.80 -22.92
C GLU A 163 -3.18 -8.72 -22.81
N GLU A 164 -3.03 -10.02 -23.07
CA GLU A 164 -4.10 -11.00 -22.90
C GLU A 164 -4.50 -11.22 -21.43
N LYS A 165 -3.57 -11.16 -20.49
CA LYS A 165 -3.86 -11.31 -19.05
C LYS A 165 -4.43 -10.02 -18.46
N ALA A 166 -3.93 -8.87 -18.89
CA ALA A 166 -4.51 -7.57 -18.55
C ALA A 166 -5.95 -7.47 -19.06
N ASN A 167 -6.25 -7.94 -20.27
CA ASN A 167 -7.60 -7.90 -20.83
C ASN A 167 -8.59 -8.86 -20.15
N ARG A 168 -8.14 -9.97 -19.56
CA ARG A 168 -9.03 -10.85 -18.77
C ARG A 168 -9.36 -10.27 -17.40
N GLY A 169 -8.43 -9.52 -16.79
CA GLY A 169 -8.65 -8.85 -15.51
C GLY A 169 -9.48 -7.56 -15.60
N THR A 170 -9.37 -6.82 -16.71
CA THR A 170 -10.00 -5.50 -16.85
C THR A 170 -11.50 -5.51 -17.09
N ASN A 171 -12.09 -6.61 -17.56
CA ASN A 171 -13.52 -6.68 -17.81
C ASN A 171 -14.39 -6.85 -16.55
N GLU A 172 -13.79 -7.15 -15.39
CA GLU A 172 -14.49 -7.30 -14.11
C GLU A 172 -13.99 -6.33 -13.03
N PHE A 173 -12.92 -5.57 -13.31
CA PHE A 173 -12.31 -4.66 -12.35
C PHE A 173 -12.87 -3.24 -12.46
N THR A 174 -13.54 -2.78 -11.43
CA THR A 174 -13.78 -1.33 -11.19
C THR A 174 -12.58 -0.66 -10.50
N GLY A 175 -11.46 -1.35 -10.33
CA GLY A 175 -10.22 -0.85 -9.75
C GLY A 175 -9.33 -0.20 -10.82
N LEU A 176 -8.88 1.01 -10.57
CA LEU A 176 -7.91 1.69 -11.42
C LEU A 176 -6.51 1.11 -11.16
N ILE A 177 -5.94 0.45 -12.17
CA ILE A 177 -4.51 0.14 -12.19
C ILE A 177 -3.82 1.41 -12.68
N PHE A 178 -3.12 2.12 -11.81
CA PHE A 178 -2.26 3.22 -12.22
C PHE A 178 -0.85 2.68 -12.45
N PRO A 179 -0.34 2.67 -13.70
CA PRO A 179 1.08 2.61 -13.91
C PRO A 179 1.64 3.97 -13.49
N PHE A 180 2.34 4.05 -12.39
CA PHE A 180 3.17 5.21 -12.09
C PHE A 180 4.37 5.20 -13.03
N LEU A 181 4.42 6.19 -13.90
CA LEU A 181 5.60 6.59 -14.65
C LEU A 181 6.58 7.33 -13.73
#